data_8ada72db1e9a2b4dd9d09fc7da9ddc24
#
_entry.id   8ada72db1e9a2b4dd9d09fc7da9ddc24
#
_cell.length_a   1.000
_cell.length_b   1.000
_cell.length_c   1.000
_cell.angle_alpha   90.00
_cell.angle_beta   90.00
_cell.angle_gamma   90.00
#
_symmetry.space_group_name_H-M   'P 1'
#
loop_
_entity.id
_entity.type
_entity.pdbx_description
1 polymer ?
#
loop_
_entity_poly.entity_id
_entity_poly.type
_entity_poly.pdbx_seq_one_letter_code
_entity_poly.pdbx_strand_id
1 'polypeptide(L)'
;LKLYTMAHRVKRSLYIGLGGTGMKALLQAKKRFMDTYLDDQGKGEVPPMVSFLGLDADRNEFNNTLLTERGEVVEFAASDRMGIYVQGANQFYNNNKRSFNWMPTSNVPFLANLTHFGCGAIRTNGHFALTVNVENITREITSRLTQIANANIINNPRYEIDGGVPE
;
A
#
# COMPACT_ATOMS: atom_id res chain seq x y z
N LEU A 1 -39.90 1.86 11.82
CA LEU A 1 -39.50 0.87 10.80
C LEU A 1 -37.98 0.88 10.74
N LYS A 2 -37.30 -0.10 11.34
CA LYS A 2 -35.86 -0.31 11.11
C LYS A 2 -35.71 -0.82 9.67
N LEU A 3 -35.25 0.03 8.78
CA LEU A 3 -34.74 -0.43 7.51
C LEU A 3 -33.54 -1.34 7.82
N TYR A 4 -33.71 -2.63 7.62
CA TYR A 4 -32.60 -3.57 7.58
C TYR A 4 -31.78 -3.21 6.34
N THR A 5 -30.78 -2.40 6.50
CA THR A 5 -29.74 -2.26 5.48
C THR A 5 -29.08 -3.62 5.36
N MET A 6 -29.17 -4.23 4.17
CA MET A 6 -28.47 -5.49 3.91
C MET A 6 -26.97 -5.26 4.18
N ALA A 7 -26.38 -6.12 5.02
CA ALA A 7 -24.97 -6.03 5.31
C ALA A 7 -24.16 -6.21 4.00
N HIS A 8 -23.18 -5.38 3.79
CA HIS A 8 -22.29 -5.49 2.63
C HIS A 8 -21.32 -6.65 2.81
N ARG A 9 -21.28 -7.55 1.84
CA ARG A 9 -20.30 -8.64 1.81
C ARG A 9 -18.94 -8.11 1.37
N VAL A 10 -17.94 -8.24 2.22
CA VAL A 10 -16.57 -7.78 1.97
C VAL A 10 -15.58 -8.89 2.26
N LYS A 11 -14.65 -9.11 1.32
CA LYS A 11 -13.53 -10.06 1.52
C LYS A 11 -12.42 -9.39 2.33
N ARG A 12 -11.81 -10.16 3.23
CA ARG A 12 -10.54 -9.76 3.85
C ARG A 12 -9.50 -9.58 2.76
N SER A 13 -8.98 -8.36 2.59
CA SER A 13 -8.13 -8.04 1.46
C SER A 13 -7.03 -7.07 1.84
N LEU A 14 -5.80 -7.35 1.39
CA LEU A 14 -4.69 -6.43 1.39
C LEU A 14 -4.35 -6.08 -0.06
N TYR A 15 -4.46 -4.80 -0.39
CA TYR A 15 -4.09 -4.26 -1.70
C TYR A 15 -2.69 -3.65 -1.60
N ILE A 16 -1.77 -4.12 -2.44
CA ILE A 16 -0.39 -3.63 -2.46
C ILE A 16 -0.13 -2.95 -3.80
N GLY A 17 0.33 -1.69 -3.76
CA GLY A 17 0.74 -0.92 -4.92
C GLY A 17 2.25 -0.70 -4.93
N LEU A 18 2.91 -0.99 -6.04
CA LEU A 18 4.36 -0.84 -6.21
C LEU A 18 4.68 0.25 -7.23
N GLY A 19 5.48 1.23 -6.85
CA GLY A 19 5.89 2.34 -7.70
C GLY A 19 4.72 3.26 -8.08
N GLY A 20 5.00 4.36 -8.78
CA GLY A 20 4.01 5.40 -9.10
C GLY A 20 2.74 4.88 -9.78
N THR A 21 2.84 3.92 -10.71
CA THR A 21 1.66 3.32 -11.37
C THR A 21 0.84 2.51 -10.36
N GLY A 22 1.50 1.70 -9.53
CA GLY A 22 0.85 0.93 -8.47
C GLY A 22 0.17 1.83 -7.44
N MET A 23 0.80 2.96 -7.09
CA MET A 23 0.24 3.97 -6.18
C MET A 23 -1.04 4.58 -6.76
N LYS A 24 -1.05 4.95 -8.04
CA LYS A 24 -2.24 5.48 -8.72
C LYS A 24 -3.39 4.47 -8.76
N ALA A 25 -3.09 3.22 -9.09
CA ALA A 25 -4.09 2.15 -9.09
C ALA A 25 -4.66 1.91 -7.68
N LEU A 26 -3.80 1.93 -6.66
CA LEU A 26 -4.19 1.75 -5.27
C LEU A 26 -5.12 2.87 -4.78
N LEU A 27 -4.81 4.11 -5.15
CA LEU A 27 -5.63 5.28 -4.81
C LEU A 27 -7.01 5.21 -5.47
N GLN A 28 -7.08 4.76 -6.73
CA GLN A 28 -8.35 4.51 -7.43
C GLN A 28 -9.17 3.39 -6.76
N ALA A 29 -8.51 2.32 -6.32
CA ALA A 29 -9.18 1.26 -5.58
C ALA A 29 -9.75 1.81 -4.26
N LYS A 30 -8.97 2.59 -3.50
CA LYS A 30 -9.42 3.22 -2.26
C LYS A 30 -10.61 4.14 -2.49
N LYS A 31 -10.55 4.98 -3.55
CA LYS A 31 -11.69 5.81 -3.97
C LYS A 31 -12.95 4.97 -4.16
N ARG A 32 -12.84 3.86 -4.88
CA ARG A 32 -13.99 2.98 -5.17
C ARG A 32 -14.59 2.38 -3.90
N PHE A 33 -13.76 2.02 -2.92
CA PHE A 33 -14.26 1.61 -1.61
C PHE A 33 -15.03 2.74 -0.92
N MET A 34 -14.47 3.94 -0.86
CA MET A 34 -15.11 5.10 -0.24
C MET A 34 -16.39 5.56 -0.99
N ASP A 35 -16.48 5.36 -2.30
CA ASP A 35 -17.71 5.62 -3.05
C ASP A 35 -18.82 4.59 -2.77
N THR A 36 -18.42 3.35 -2.44
CA THR A 36 -19.34 2.21 -2.26
C THR A 36 -19.83 2.07 -0.82
N TYR A 37 -18.93 2.26 0.15
CA TYR A 37 -19.20 2.01 1.56
C TYR A 37 -19.25 3.32 2.34
N LEU A 38 -20.32 3.47 3.14
CA LEU A 38 -20.57 4.68 3.92
C LEU A 38 -20.59 4.35 5.41
N ASP A 39 -20.06 5.25 6.21
CA ASP A 39 -20.22 5.22 7.66
C ASP A 39 -21.65 5.65 8.09
N ASP A 40 -21.90 5.68 9.39
CA ASP A 40 -23.22 6.04 9.95
C ASP A 40 -23.59 7.51 9.70
N GLN A 41 -22.64 8.34 9.27
CA GLN A 41 -22.84 9.75 8.93
C GLN A 41 -22.97 9.97 7.42
N GLY A 42 -22.92 8.89 6.61
CA GLY A 42 -22.97 8.96 5.16
C GLY A 42 -21.64 9.36 4.51
N LYS A 43 -20.54 9.35 5.25
CA LYS A 43 -19.20 9.61 4.76
C LYS A 43 -18.59 8.32 4.22
N GLY A 44 -17.79 8.45 3.15
CA GLY A 44 -17.08 7.33 2.55
C GLY A 44 -16.07 6.70 3.50
N GLU A 45 -16.11 5.39 3.64
CA GLU A 45 -15.16 4.66 4.46
C GLU A 45 -14.55 3.45 3.74
N VAL A 46 -13.40 3.01 4.24
CA VAL A 46 -12.80 1.73 3.87
C VAL A 46 -13.20 0.70 4.93
N PRO A 47 -13.81 -0.44 4.54
CA PRO A 47 -14.16 -1.47 5.50
C PRO A 47 -12.95 -1.94 6.32
N PRO A 48 -13.10 -2.22 7.63
CA PRO A 48 -11.98 -2.54 8.53
C PRO A 48 -11.22 -3.82 8.16
N MET A 49 -11.81 -4.71 7.35
CA MET A 49 -11.15 -5.91 6.83
C MET A 49 -10.41 -5.67 5.51
N VAL A 50 -10.34 -4.43 5.03
CA VAL A 50 -9.60 -4.03 3.83
C VAL A 50 -8.46 -3.12 4.23
N SER A 51 -7.26 -3.37 3.71
CA SER A 51 -6.09 -2.54 3.95
C SER A 51 -5.37 -2.22 2.64
N PHE A 52 -4.71 -1.08 2.61
CA PHE A 52 -3.91 -0.62 1.49
C PHE A 52 -2.46 -0.44 1.92
N LEU A 53 -1.52 -0.81 1.06
CA LEU A 53 -0.09 -0.62 1.28
C LEU A 53 0.58 -0.19 -0.02
N GLY A 54 0.99 1.07 -0.08
CA GLY A 54 1.77 1.61 -1.17
C GLY A 54 3.26 1.60 -0.86
N LEU A 55 4.08 1.07 -1.76
CA LEU A 55 5.53 1.01 -1.65
C LEU A 55 6.15 1.84 -2.78
N ASP A 56 6.85 2.90 -2.44
CA ASP A 56 7.58 3.71 -3.42
C ASP A 56 8.89 4.27 -2.85
N ALA A 57 9.87 4.48 -3.72
CA ALA A 57 11.10 5.19 -3.43
C ALA A 57 10.99 6.70 -3.72
N ASP A 58 9.92 7.15 -4.37
CA ASP A 58 9.60 8.57 -4.58
C ASP A 58 8.57 9.04 -3.54
N ARG A 59 8.97 10.01 -2.72
CA ARG A 59 8.09 10.57 -1.69
C ARG A 59 6.89 11.31 -2.26
N ASN A 60 7.01 11.87 -3.46
CA ASN A 60 5.96 12.67 -4.07
C ASN A 60 4.75 11.82 -4.47
N GLU A 61 4.96 10.54 -4.80
CA GLU A 61 3.87 9.63 -5.18
C GLU A 61 2.86 9.39 -4.04
N PHE A 62 3.26 9.63 -2.79
CA PHE A 62 2.35 9.53 -1.65
C PHE A 62 1.44 10.74 -1.45
N ASN A 63 1.67 11.85 -2.15
CA ASN A 63 0.90 13.09 -2.01
C ASN A 63 -0.25 13.21 -3.02
N ASN A 64 -0.43 12.23 -3.89
CA ASN A 64 -1.52 12.20 -4.84
C ASN A 64 -2.87 12.08 -4.12
N THR A 65 -3.86 12.81 -4.57
CA THR A 65 -5.23 12.79 -4.04
C THR A 65 -6.23 12.61 -5.16
N LEU A 66 -7.41 12.09 -4.82
CA LEU A 66 -8.58 12.03 -5.69
C LEU A 66 -9.79 12.58 -4.94
N LEU A 67 -10.89 12.75 -5.64
CA LEU A 67 -12.19 13.05 -5.01
C LEU A 67 -13.14 11.87 -5.22
N THR A 68 -13.91 11.55 -4.19
CA THR A 68 -15.09 10.67 -4.31
C THR A 68 -16.16 11.32 -5.19
N GLU A 69 -17.15 10.57 -5.60
CA GLU A 69 -18.32 11.13 -6.30
C GLU A 69 -19.09 12.16 -5.46
N ARG A 70 -18.96 12.09 -4.14
CA ARG A 70 -19.55 13.02 -3.18
C ARG A 70 -18.67 14.24 -2.87
N GLY A 71 -17.47 14.33 -3.49
CA GLY A 71 -16.50 15.43 -3.29
C GLY A 71 -15.60 15.27 -2.06
N GLU A 72 -15.56 14.10 -1.43
CA GLU A 72 -14.65 13.82 -0.31
C GLU A 72 -13.23 13.54 -0.82
N VAL A 73 -12.23 14.00 -0.10
CA VAL A 73 -10.82 13.76 -0.45
C VAL A 73 -10.43 12.32 -0.15
N VAL A 74 -9.86 11.66 -1.15
CA VAL A 74 -9.23 10.34 -1.03
C VAL A 74 -7.73 10.53 -1.09
N GLU A 75 -7.05 10.13 -0.05
CA GLU A 75 -5.60 10.22 0.09
C GLU A 75 -5.04 8.98 0.80
N PHE A 76 -3.74 8.82 0.75
CA PHE A 76 -3.05 7.80 1.52
C PHE A 76 -2.86 8.28 2.96
N ALA A 77 -3.44 7.57 3.92
CA ALA A 77 -3.09 7.75 5.32
C ALA A 77 -1.60 7.41 5.54
N ALA A 78 -1.02 7.87 6.63
CA ALA A 78 0.35 7.52 6.98
C ALA A 78 0.55 6.00 7.08
N SER A 79 -0.48 5.29 7.53
CA SER A 79 -0.50 3.84 7.56
C SER A 79 -0.55 3.18 6.18
N ASP A 80 -1.05 3.82 5.14
CA ASP A 80 -1.22 3.20 3.81
C ASP A 80 0.07 3.25 2.97
N ARG A 81 1.14 3.85 3.48
CA ARG A 81 2.34 4.15 2.70
C ARG A 81 3.61 3.71 3.41
N MET A 82 4.52 3.14 2.63
CA MET A 82 5.84 2.76 3.08
C MET A 82 6.89 3.20 2.06
N GLY A 83 7.77 4.11 2.45
CA GLY A 83 8.91 4.51 1.63
C GLY A 83 9.98 3.42 1.64
N ILE A 84 10.39 3.00 0.45
CA ILE A 84 11.51 2.07 0.26
C ILE A 84 12.80 2.80 -0.13
N TYR A 85 13.05 3.92 0.54
CA TYR A 85 14.27 4.72 0.33
C TYR A 85 15.51 3.95 0.76
N VAL A 86 16.64 4.21 0.07
CA VAL A 86 17.93 3.64 0.44
C VAL A 86 18.94 4.77 0.60
N GLN A 87 19.19 5.16 1.84
CA GLN A 87 20.22 6.14 2.17
C GLN A 87 21.61 5.54 1.88
N GLY A 88 22.47 6.32 1.21
CA GLY A 88 23.81 5.84 0.87
C GLY A 88 23.83 4.60 -0.02
N ALA A 89 22.86 4.47 -0.94
CA ALA A 89 22.65 3.28 -1.77
C ALA A 89 23.91 2.82 -2.52
N ASN A 90 24.72 3.77 -3.05
CA ASN A 90 25.97 3.46 -3.72
C ASN A 90 27.01 2.84 -2.76
N GLN A 91 27.11 3.36 -1.54
CA GLN A 91 28.01 2.82 -0.53
C GLN A 91 27.54 1.43 -0.07
N PHE A 92 26.24 1.28 0.16
CA PHE A 92 25.63 0.00 0.51
C PHE A 92 25.90 -1.06 -0.57
N TYR A 93 25.70 -0.73 -1.84
CA TYR A 93 26.03 -1.60 -2.97
C TYR A 93 27.53 -1.97 -2.96
N ASN A 94 28.42 -0.98 -2.84
CA ASN A 94 29.85 -1.21 -2.87
C ASN A 94 30.34 -2.15 -1.75
N ASN A 95 29.74 -2.06 -0.58
CA ASN A 95 30.07 -2.91 0.56
C ASN A 95 29.48 -4.34 0.42
N ASN A 96 28.48 -4.52 -0.43
CA ASN A 96 27.72 -5.77 -0.57
C ASN A 96 27.69 -6.28 -2.02
N LYS A 97 28.67 -5.97 -2.85
CA LYS A 97 28.68 -6.29 -4.31
C LYS A 97 28.37 -7.76 -4.62
N ARG A 98 28.83 -8.68 -3.78
CA ARG A 98 28.58 -10.12 -3.99
C ARG A 98 27.09 -10.49 -3.93
N SER A 99 26.34 -9.81 -3.10
CA SER A 99 24.89 -10.02 -2.96
C SER A 99 24.09 -9.38 -4.09
N PHE A 100 24.69 -8.45 -4.83
CA PHE A 100 24.08 -7.70 -5.93
C PHE A 100 24.79 -7.93 -7.27
N ASN A 101 25.35 -9.11 -7.47
CA ASN A 101 26.06 -9.48 -8.71
C ASN A 101 25.18 -9.47 -9.97
N TRP A 102 23.85 -9.49 -9.77
CA TRP A 102 22.87 -9.38 -10.82
C TRP A 102 22.65 -7.94 -11.33
N MET A 103 23.17 -6.93 -10.61
CA MET A 103 22.98 -5.51 -10.98
C MET A 103 24.01 -5.10 -12.05
N PRO A 104 23.56 -4.56 -13.20
CA PRO A 104 24.46 -3.98 -14.19
C PRO A 104 25.25 -2.80 -13.60
N THR A 105 26.55 -2.79 -13.81
CA THR A 105 27.43 -1.73 -13.29
C THR A 105 27.09 -0.34 -13.84
N SER A 106 26.54 -0.28 -15.05
CA SER A 106 26.01 0.95 -15.66
C SER A 106 24.87 1.61 -14.88
N ASN A 107 24.11 0.83 -14.09
CA ASN A 107 22.97 1.33 -13.30
C ASN A 107 23.39 1.80 -11.90
N VAL A 108 24.58 1.44 -11.43
CA VAL A 108 25.07 1.76 -10.08
C VAL A 108 25.09 3.29 -9.80
N PRO A 109 25.51 4.17 -10.74
CA PRO A 109 25.49 5.61 -10.49
C PRO A 109 24.10 6.16 -10.17
N PHE A 110 23.04 5.55 -10.73
CA PHE A 110 21.65 5.99 -10.54
C PHE A 110 21.06 5.54 -9.22
N LEU A 111 21.72 4.69 -8.44
CA LEU A 111 21.28 4.31 -7.10
C LEU A 111 21.17 5.50 -6.15
N ALA A 112 21.92 6.57 -6.38
CA ALA A 112 21.82 7.80 -5.61
C ALA A 112 20.38 8.39 -5.61
N ASN A 113 19.63 8.17 -6.68
CA ASN A 113 18.24 8.64 -6.80
C ASN A 113 17.29 7.98 -5.77
N LEU A 114 17.61 6.77 -5.28
CA LEU A 114 16.81 6.04 -4.30
C LEU A 114 16.70 6.75 -2.94
N THR A 115 17.46 7.80 -2.73
CA THR A 115 17.35 8.61 -1.52
C THR A 115 16.08 9.45 -1.48
N HIS A 116 15.61 9.98 -2.65
CA HIS A 116 14.49 10.92 -2.71
C HIS A 116 13.66 10.89 -4.00
N PHE A 117 14.24 10.45 -5.12
CA PHE A 117 13.70 10.68 -6.47
C PHE A 117 13.16 9.40 -7.14
N GLY A 118 13.04 8.33 -6.38
CA GLY A 118 12.54 7.07 -6.91
C GLY A 118 13.56 6.29 -7.73
N CYS A 119 13.06 5.29 -8.45
CA CYS A 119 13.89 4.35 -9.20
C CYS A 119 14.26 4.88 -10.61
N GLY A 120 13.76 6.04 -11.03
CA GLY A 120 14.07 6.64 -12.34
C GLY A 120 13.67 5.75 -13.53
N ALA A 121 12.59 4.96 -13.42
CA ALA A 121 12.18 3.94 -14.39
C ALA A 121 13.22 2.82 -14.63
N ILE A 122 14.25 2.71 -13.79
CA ILE A 122 15.27 1.67 -13.87
C ILE A 122 14.83 0.49 -12.99
N ARG A 123 14.42 -0.61 -13.62
CA ARG A 123 13.88 -1.80 -12.91
C ARG A 123 14.85 -2.38 -11.88
N THR A 124 16.14 -2.41 -12.18
CA THR A 124 17.16 -2.92 -11.26
C THR A 124 17.28 -2.07 -10.02
N ASN A 125 17.07 -0.74 -10.11
CA ASN A 125 17.06 0.15 -8.95
C ASN A 125 15.84 -0.14 -8.05
N GLY A 126 14.67 -0.40 -8.65
CA GLY A 126 13.49 -0.84 -7.91
C GLY A 126 13.70 -2.17 -7.21
N HIS A 127 14.29 -3.14 -7.90
CA HIS A 127 14.64 -4.43 -7.31
C HIS A 127 15.66 -4.27 -6.16
N PHE A 128 16.68 -3.44 -6.33
CA PHE A 128 17.62 -3.14 -5.27
C PHE A 128 16.93 -2.53 -4.04
N ALA A 129 16.09 -1.53 -4.23
CA ALA A 129 15.34 -0.88 -3.16
C ALA A 129 14.45 -1.88 -2.39
N LEU A 130 13.74 -2.76 -3.10
CA LEU A 130 12.93 -3.82 -2.49
C LEU A 130 13.80 -4.81 -1.72
N THR A 131 14.92 -5.25 -2.29
CA THR A 131 15.82 -6.21 -1.64
C THR A 131 16.43 -5.66 -0.34
N VAL A 132 16.85 -4.39 -0.35
CA VAL A 132 17.41 -3.74 0.84
C VAL A 132 16.36 -3.57 1.93
N ASN A 133 15.10 -3.37 1.57
CA ASN A 133 14.00 -3.16 2.50
C ASN A 133 13.18 -4.42 2.79
N VAL A 134 13.58 -5.60 2.33
CA VAL A 134 12.75 -6.82 2.37
C VAL A 134 12.25 -7.17 3.77
N GLU A 135 13.07 -7.05 4.79
CA GLU A 135 12.68 -7.36 6.18
C GLU A 135 11.60 -6.40 6.69
N ASN A 136 11.76 -5.11 6.41
CA ASN A 136 10.80 -4.09 6.78
C ASN A 136 9.46 -4.29 6.04
N ILE A 137 9.53 -4.60 4.75
CA ILE A 137 8.34 -4.87 3.92
C ILE A 137 7.61 -6.12 4.44
N THR A 138 8.34 -7.20 4.72
CA THR A 138 7.76 -8.44 5.26
C THR A 138 7.06 -8.18 6.60
N ARG A 139 7.71 -7.44 7.50
CA ARG A 139 7.12 -7.09 8.80
C ARG A 139 5.84 -6.27 8.63
N GLU A 140 5.84 -5.29 7.73
CA GLU A 140 4.67 -4.45 7.46
C GLU A 140 3.50 -5.27 6.87
N ILE A 141 3.77 -6.11 5.88
CA ILE A 141 2.76 -7.01 5.30
C ILE A 141 2.17 -7.94 6.38
N THR A 142 3.02 -8.56 7.19
CA THR A 142 2.58 -9.45 8.28
C THR A 142 1.71 -8.72 9.29
N SER A 143 2.10 -7.51 9.68
CA SER A 143 1.32 -6.66 10.59
C SER A 143 -0.09 -6.40 10.04
N ARG A 144 -0.19 -6.04 8.75
CA ARG A 144 -1.49 -5.77 8.10
C ARG A 144 -2.36 -7.01 7.96
N LEU A 145 -1.77 -8.13 7.60
CA LEU A 145 -2.50 -9.39 7.55
C LEU A 145 -3.08 -9.74 8.91
N THR A 146 -2.33 -9.53 9.99
CA THR A 146 -2.82 -9.70 11.35
C THR A 146 -3.96 -8.75 11.70
N GLN A 147 -3.86 -7.48 11.32
CA GLN A 147 -4.93 -6.49 11.52
C GLN A 147 -6.21 -6.88 10.78
N ILE A 148 -6.09 -7.26 9.51
CA ILE A 148 -7.21 -7.70 8.68
C ILE A 148 -7.85 -8.96 9.26
N ALA A 149 -7.05 -9.94 9.70
CA ALA A 149 -7.54 -11.18 10.30
C ALA A 149 -8.31 -10.92 11.59
N ASN A 150 -7.86 -9.97 12.39
CA ASN A 150 -8.46 -9.62 13.68
C ASN A 150 -9.50 -8.50 13.58
N ALA A 151 -9.80 -8.00 12.38
CA ALA A 151 -10.81 -6.98 12.19
C ALA A 151 -12.15 -7.44 12.77
N ASN A 152 -12.60 -6.74 13.82
CA ASN A 152 -13.80 -7.14 14.56
C ASN A 152 -15.04 -6.62 13.82
N ILE A 153 -15.80 -7.54 13.26
CA ILE A 153 -17.05 -7.26 12.56
C ILE A 153 -18.24 -7.25 13.52
N ILE A 154 -18.11 -7.87 14.69
CA ILE A 154 -19.20 -7.95 15.67
C ILE A 154 -19.67 -6.55 16.08
N ASN A 155 -18.77 -5.58 16.08
CA ASN A 155 -19.08 -4.19 16.40
C ASN A 155 -19.44 -3.35 15.16
N ASN A 156 -19.50 -3.93 13.97
CA ASN A 156 -19.87 -3.23 12.75
C ASN A 156 -20.87 -4.03 11.91
N PRO A 157 -22.18 -3.96 12.23
CA PRO A 157 -23.21 -4.78 11.60
C PRO A 157 -23.43 -4.46 10.11
N ARG A 158 -22.76 -3.43 9.58
CA ARG A 158 -22.84 -3.07 8.16
C ARG A 158 -22.08 -4.01 7.24
N TYR A 159 -21.17 -4.81 7.80
CA TYR A 159 -20.30 -5.69 7.01
C TYR A 159 -20.46 -7.15 7.38
N GLU A 160 -20.52 -8.01 6.36
CA GLU A 160 -20.35 -9.44 6.47
C GLU A 160 -19.05 -9.86 5.78
N ILE A 161 -18.30 -10.76 6.38
CA ILE A 161 -17.14 -11.34 5.71
C ILE A 161 -17.65 -12.31 4.63
N ASP A 162 -17.27 -12.05 3.38
CA ASP A 162 -17.47 -12.97 2.28
C ASP A 162 -16.30 -13.96 2.23
N GLY A 163 -16.61 -15.22 2.51
CA GLY A 163 -15.66 -16.30 2.63
C GLY A 163 -15.60 -16.82 4.07
N GLY A 164 -15.96 -18.08 4.25
CA GLY A 164 -15.90 -18.77 5.53
C GLY A 164 -14.52 -18.64 6.17
N VAL A 165 -14.45 -18.84 7.46
CA VAL A 165 -13.19 -19.00 8.19
C VAL A 165 -12.42 -20.11 7.48
N PRO A 166 -11.15 -19.90 7.07
CA PRO A 166 -10.33 -21.01 6.63
C PRO A 166 -10.25 -22.01 7.77
N GLU A 167 -10.70 -23.24 7.52
CA GLU A 167 -10.49 -24.35 8.44
C GLU A 167 -8.99 -24.64 8.59
#